data_c8cfc52bb5f53d410ad4c276fb61939c
#
_entry.id   c8cfc52bb5f53d410ad4c276fb61939c
#
_cell.length_a   1.000
_cell.length_b   1.000
_cell.length_c   1.000
_cell.angle_alpha   90.00
_cell.angle_beta   90.00
_cell.angle_gamma   90.00
#
_symmetry.space_group_name_H-M   'P 1'
#
loop_
_entity.id
_entity.type
_entity.pdbx_description
1 polymer ?
#
loop_
_entity_poly.entity_id
_entity_poly.type
_entity_poly.pdbx_seq_one_letter_code
_entity_poly.pdbx_strand_id
1 'polypeptide(L)'
;MFPDHLSDLFSIPQLFGYVAFAFGVGCFLQKSDLRFKIYMAIECVAYVVHFWLLGVPTAAASSAVSLGRSLASIRSRSPWVAAFFIGLAIVMGVWLYKGPLSLLPIMASCIGTTALFFFSGIRMRLLMLVGTGLWVVNNILSGSYGGTALELVILTTNCWTIWRLRRDSVSTLT
;
A
#
# COMPACT_ATOMS: atom_id res chain seq x y z
N MET A 1 -27.39 7.35 -25.70
CA MET A 1 -25.99 7.28 -26.11
C MET A 1 -25.22 6.80 -24.87
N PHE A 2 -25.06 5.50 -24.74
CA PHE A 2 -24.24 4.93 -23.63
C PHE A 2 -22.80 5.21 -24.01
N PRO A 3 -21.98 5.85 -23.13
CA PRO A 3 -20.58 6.03 -23.42
C PRO A 3 -19.93 4.65 -23.56
N ASP A 4 -18.95 4.54 -24.46
CA ASP A 4 -18.18 3.31 -24.74
C ASP A 4 -17.29 2.93 -23.56
N HIS A 5 -17.90 2.56 -22.42
CA HIS A 5 -17.20 2.20 -21.18
C HIS A 5 -16.27 0.99 -21.35
N LEU A 6 -16.44 0.17 -22.40
CA LEU A 6 -15.58 -0.99 -22.65
C LEU A 6 -14.21 -0.59 -23.22
N SER A 7 -14.15 0.45 -24.06
CA SER A 7 -12.86 0.95 -24.58
C SER A 7 -12.02 1.61 -23.50
N ASP A 8 -12.67 2.27 -22.53
CA ASP A 8 -11.99 2.93 -21.43
C ASP A 8 -11.33 1.93 -20.47
N LEU A 9 -11.90 0.73 -20.30
CA LEU A 9 -11.35 -0.33 -19.46
C LEU A 9 -9.98 -0.84 -19.97
N PHE A 10 -9.72 -0.75 -21.26
CA PHE A 10 -8.45 -1.18 -21.89
C PHE A 10 -7.54 -0.01 -22.25
N SER A 11 -7.83 1.17 -21.73
CA SER A 11 -6.97 2.34 -21.94
C SER A 11 -5.58 2.13 -21.29
N ILE A 12 -4.55 2.77 -21.85
CA ILE A 12 -3.18 2.69 -21.32
C ILE A 12 -3.11 3.02 -19.82
N PRO A 13 -3.78 4.08 -19.31
CA PRO A 13 -3.82 4.32 -17.87
C PRO A 13 -4.37 3.14 -17.07
N GLN A 14 -5.46 2.52 -17.53
CA GLN A 14 -6.08 1.40 -16.81
C GLN A 14 -5.19 0.14 -16.80
N LEU A 15 -4.43 -0.11 -17.86
CA LEU A 15 -3.45 -1.21 -17.89
C LEU A 15 -2.42 -1.06 -16.76
N PHE A 16 -1.90 0.16 -16.54
CA PHE A 16 -1.01 0.42 -15.41
C PHE A 16 -1.71 0.24 -14.06
N GLY A 17 -2.98 0.58 -13.94
CA GLY A 17 -3.79 0.30 -12.75
C GLY A 17 -3.92 -1.20 -12.47
N TYR A 18 -4.15 -2.02 -13.51
CA TYR A 18 -4.19 -3.50 -13.37
C TYR A 18 -2.84 -4.08 -12.98
N VAL A 19 -1.74 -3.55 -13.54
CA VAL A 19 -0.39 -3.94 -13.13
C VAL A 19 -0.15 -3.59 -11.67
N ALA A 20 -0.51 -2.38 -11.24
CA ALA A 20 -0.41 -1.97 -9.83
C ALA A 20 -1.22 -2.90 -8.93
N PHE A 21 -2.47 -3.21 -9.28
CA PHE A 21 -3.30 -4.16 -8.55
C PHE A 21 -2.64 -5.54 -8.40
N ALA A 22 -2.14 -6.10 -9.51
CA ALA A 22 -1.52 -7.42 -9.52
C ALA A 22 -0.27 -7.46 -8.63
N PHE A 23 0.59 -6.42 -8.68
CA PHE A 23 1.76 -6.31 -7.83
C PHE A 23 1.39 -6.03 -6.37
N GLY A 24 0.34 -5.26 -6.09
CA GLY A 24 -0.18 -5.02 -4.75
C GLY A 24 -0.64 -6.31 -4.07
N VAL A 25 -1.47 -7.11 -4.73
CA VAL A 25 -1.86 -8.43 -4.23
C VAL A 25 -0.64 -9.36 -4.12
N GLY A 26 0.19 -9.40 -5.17
CA GLY A 26 1.43 -10.19 -5.22
C GLY A 26 2.40 -9.84 -4.08
N CYS A 27 2.47 -8.57 -3.68
CA CYS A 27 3.26 -8.08 -2.55
C CYS A 27 2.89 -8.84 -1.27
N PHE A 28 1.62 -8.88 -0.92
CA PHE A 28 1.14 -9.51 0.31
C PHE A 28 1.21 -11.05 0.29
N LEU A 29 1.33 -11.68 -0.89
CA LEU A 29 1.58 -13.12 -1.04
C LEU A 29 3.05 -13.51 -0.74
N GLN A 30 3.98 -12.57 -0.77
CA GLN A 30 5.39 -12.85 -0.54
C GLN A 30 5.66 -13.24 0.92
N LYS A 31 6.42 -14.31 1.16
CA LYS A 31 6.92 -14.67 2.50
C LYS A 31 8.17 -13.87 2.87
N SER A 32 9.01 -13.56 1.90
CA SER A 32 10.24 -12.78 2.09
C SER A 32 9.94 -11.29 2.19
N ASP A 33 10.48 -10.62 3.22
CA ASP A 33 10.32 -9.19 3.41
C ASP A 33 10.99 -8.38 2.30
N LEU A 34 12.11 -8.85 1.75
CA LEU A 34 12.75 -8.20 0.61
C LEU A 34 11.85 -8.24 -0.64
N ARG A 35 11.30 -9.42 -0.96
CA ARG A 35 10.38 -9.57 -2.09
C ARG A 35 9.11 -8.72 -1.88
N PHE A 36 8.57 -8.69 -0.67
CA PHE A 36 7.46 -7.82 -0.31
C PHE A 36 7.74 -6.35 -0.67
N LYS A 37 8.88 -5.82 -0.22
CA LYS A 37 9.27 -4.42 -0.47
C LYS A 37 9.54 -4.14 -1.95
N ILE A 38 10.13 -5.10 -2.69
CA ILE A 38 10.35 -4.98 -4.14
C ILE A 38 9.01 -4.93 -4.88
N TYR A 39 8.09 -5.84 -4.60
CA TYR A 39 6.75 -5.84 -5.22
C TYR A 39 6.00 -4.56 -4.91
N MET A 40 6.06 -4.07 -3.67
CA MET A 40 5.49 -2.78 -3.27
C MET A 40 6.11 -1.61 -4.05
N ALA A 41 7.42 -1.62 -4.29
CA ALA A 41 8.06 -0.59 -5.09
C ALA A 41 7.59 -0.61 -6.56
N ILE A 42 7.46 -1.81 -7.17
CA ILE A 42 6.94 -1.96 -8.54
C ILE A 42 5.48 -1.49 -8.62
N GLU A 43 4.65 -1.86 -7.65
CA GLU A 43 3.28 -1.37 -7.51
C GLU A 43 3.23 0.17 -7.51
N CYS A 44 4.08 0.80 -6.68
CA CYS A 44 4.14 2.26 -6.59
C CYS A 44 4.56 2.91 -7.91
N VAL A 45 5.52 2.33 -8.66
CA VAL A 45 5.89 2.81 -10.00
C VAL A 45 4.69 2.76 -10.94
N ALA A 46 3.96 1.64 -10.95
CA ALA A 46 2.79 1.48 -11.79
C ALA A 46 1.69 2.51 -11.42
N TYR A 47 1.47 2.78 -10.12
CA TYR A 47 0.53 3.81 -9.67
C TYR A 47 0.98 5.23 -10.01
N VAL A 48 2.27 5.55 -9.97
CA VAL A 48 2.78 6.86 -10.42
C VAL A 48 2.41 7.09 -11.87
N VAL A 49 2.68 6.11 -12.75
CA VAL A 49 2.36 6.21 -14.19
C VAL A 49 0.84 6.25 -14.39
N HIS A 50 0.08 5.40 -13.72
CA HIS A 50 -1.37 5.35 -13.79
C HIS A 50 -2.01 6.71 -13.47
N PHE A 51 -1.69 7.29 -12.31
CA PHE A 51 -2.26 8.56 -11.88
C PHE A 51 -1.76 9.75 -12.68
N TRP A 52 -0.52 9.71 -13.17
CA TRP A 52 0.02 10.74 -14.06
C TRP A 52 -0.76 10.77 -15.37
N LEU A 53 -0.98 9.61 -15.99
CA LEU A 53 -1.73 9.48 -17.24
C LEU A 53 -3.22 9.82 -17.07
N LEU A 54 -3.80 9.62 -15.89
CA LEU A 54 -5.16 10.04 -15.55
C LEU A 54 -5.30 11.52 -15.25
N GLY A 55 -4.19 12.29 -15.23
CA GLY A 55 -4.23 13.71 -14.91
C GLY A 55 -4.52 14.00 -13.43
N VAL A 56 -4.14 13.10 -12.51
CA VAL A 56 -4.29 13.22 -11.05
C VAL A 56 -2.92 13.37 -10.37
N PRO A 57 -2.26 14.55 -10.51
CA PRO A 57 -0.87 14.72 -10.08
C PRO A 57 -0.66 14.55 -8.57
N THR A 58 -1.65 14.85 -7.74
CA THR A 58 -1.58 14.66 -6.28
C THR A 58 -1.46 13.18 -5.90
N ALA A 59 -2.23 12.31 -6.54
CA ALA A 59 -2.15 10.86 -6.33
C ALA A 59 -0.83 10.29 -6.87
N ALA A 60 -0.36 10.78 -8.03
CA ALA A 60 0.95 10.42 -8.57
C ALA A 60 2.09 10.81 -7.62
N ALA A 61 2.07 12.02 -7.06
CA ALA A 61 3.05 12.48 -6.08
C ALA A 61 3.03 11.64 -4.79
N SER A 62 1.85 11.31 -4.27
CA SER A 62 1.70 10.42 -3.10
C SER A 62 2.28 9.02 -3.36
N SER A 63 2.04 8.48 -4.57
CA SER A 63 2.61 7.20 -4.98
C SER A 63 4.13 7.26 -5.13
N ALA A 64 4.69 8.39 -5.62
CA ALA A 64 6.13 8.61 -5.69
C ALA A 64 6.78 8.68 -4.30
N VAL A 65 6.13 9.31 -3.32
CA VAL A 65 6.58 9.30 -1.91
C VAL A 65 6.57 7.87 -1.35
N SER A 66 5.52 7.12 -1.62
CA SER A 66 5.41 5.71 -1.21
C SER A 66 6.48 4.82 -1.87
N LEU A 67 6.82 5.08 -3.14
CA LEU A 67 7.95 4.46 -3.84
C LEU A 67 9.27 4.74 -3.13
N GLY A 68 9.56 6.03 -2.87
CA GLY A 68 10.77 6.45 -2.16
C GLY A 68 10.89 5.78 -0.79
N ARG A 69 9.80 5.72 -0.02
CA ARG A 69 9.72 5.02 1.27
C ARG A 69 10.01 3.52 1.14
N SER A 70 9.41 2.85 0.15
CA SER A 70 9.60 1.42 -0.07
C SER A 70 11.05 1.10 -0.43
N LEU A 71 11.65 1.85 -1.36
CA LEU A 71 13.05 1.71 -1.76
C LEU A 71 14.02 2.02 -0.60
N ALA A 72 13.78 3.11 0.13
CA ALA A 72 14.59 3.47 1.29
C ALA A 72 14.58 2.37 2.35
N SER A 73 13.41 1.74 2.58
CA SER A 73 13.26 0.66 3.55
C SER A 73 13.98 -0.65 3.17
N ILE A 74 14.30 -0.85 1.88
CA ILE A 74 15.13 -1.98 1.42
C ILE A 74 16.59 -1.77 1.85
N ARG A 75 17.07 -0.55 1.75
CA ARG A 75 18.49 -0.21 1.90
C ARG A 75 18.86 0.26 3.30
N SER A 76 17.90 0.81 4.04
CA SER A 76 18.12 1.42 5.35
C SER A 76 17.02 1.03 6.34
N ARG A 77 17.44 0.78 7.58
CA ARG A 77 16.55 0.68 8.75
C ARG A 77 16.76 1.88 9.69
N SER A 78 17.24 2.99 9.14
CA SER A 78 17.52 4.20 9.92
C SER A 78 16.22 4.80 10.48
N PRO A 79 16.16 5.09 11.79
CA PRO A 79 15.02 5.75 12.40
C PRO A 79 14.84 7.18 11.86
N TRP A 80 15.91 7.85 11.44
CA TRP A 80 15.83 9.18 10.86
C TRP A 80 15.15 9.20 9.49
N VAL A 81 15.42 8.17 8.67
CA VAL A 81 14.73 8.01 7.38
C VAL A 81 13.25 7.69 7.60
N ALA A 82 12.93 6.84 8.57
CA ALA A 82 11.54 6.56 8.94
C ALA A 82 10.84 7.85 9.44
N ALA A 83 11.50 8.61 10.33
CA ALA A 83 10.98 9.88 10.85
C ALA A 83 10.73 10.91 9.74
N PHE A 84 11.60 10.98 8.74
CA PHE A 84 11.41 11.83 7.55
C PHE A 84 10.11 11.48 6.82
N PHE A 85 9.87 10.19 6.50
CA PHE A 85 8.66 9.76 5.78
C PHE A 85 7.39 9.89 6.64
N ILE A 86 7.48 9.66 7.95
CA ILE A 86 6.37 9.88 8.89
C ILE A 86 6.05 11.39 8.96
N GLY A 87 7.08 12.24 9.11
CA GLY A 87 6.91 13.68 9.12
C GLY A 87 6.27 14.19 7.82
N LEU A 88 6.74 13.69 6.67
CA LEU A 88 6.17 14.02 5.36
C LEU A 88 4.69 13.60 5.27
N ALA A 89 4.33 12.40 5.74
CA ALA A 89 2.94 11.95 5.76
C ALA A 89 2.05 12.84 6.66
N ILE A 90 2.56 13.25 7.82
CA ILE A 90 1.85 14.15 8.74
C ILE A 90 1.67 15.53 8.12
N VAL A 91 2.74 16.12 7.56
CA VAL A 91 2.67 17.44 6.91
C VAL A 91 1.68 17.44 5.76
N MET A 92 1.76 16.45 4.87
CA MET A 92 0.79 16.31 3.77
C MET A 92 -0.64 16.13 4.30
N GLY A 93 -0.80 15.34 5.34
CA GLY A 93 -2.09 15.07 5.95
C GLY A 93 -2.69 16.30 6.63
N VAL A 94 -1.89 17.11 7.32
CA VAL A 94 -2.33 18.39 7.91
C VAL A 94 -2.71 19.39 6.82
N TRP A 95 -1.92 19.47 5.76
CA TRP A 95 -2.18 20.37 4.62
C TRP A 95 -3.46 20.00 3.86
N LEU A 96 -3.74 18.69 3.73
CA LEU A 96 -4.90 18.16 3.03
C LEU A 96 -6.09 17.88 3.97
N TYR A 97 -6.02 18.31 5.24
CA TYR A 97 -7.04 18.02 6.23
C TYR A 97 -8.41 18.58 5.85
N LYS A 98 -9.40 17.70 5.75
CA LYS A 98 -10.81 18.04 5.44
C LYS A 98 -11.80 17.54 6.51
N GLY A 99 -11.30 17.00 7.61
CA GLY A 99 -12.10 16.45 8.69
C GLY A 99 -11.53 15.16 9.30
N PRO A 100 -12.16 14.60 10.33
CA PRO A 100 -11.61 13.45 11.08
C PRO A 100 -11.26 12.23 10.23
N LEU A 101 -12.01 11.98 9.16
CA LEU A 101 -11.74 10.88 8.23
C LEU A 101 -10.41 11.01 7.50
N SER A 102 -9.93 12.24 7.28
CA SER A 102 -8.61 12.49 6.67
C SER A 102 -7.45 11.96 7.52
N LEU A 103 -7.67 11.66 8.80
CA LEU A 103 -6.65 11.10 9.69
C LEU A 103 -6.39 9.62 9.42
N LEU A 104 -7.37 8.87 8.90
CA LEU A 104 -7.23 7.42 8.65
C LEU A 104 -6.09 7.08 7.67
N PRO A 105 -5.97 7.73 6.49
CA PRO A 105 -4.85 7.52 5.58
C PRO A 105 -3.50 7.93 6.19
N ILE A 106 -3.46 8.97 7.01
CA ILE A 106 -2.24 9.43 7.68
C ILE A 106 -1.77 8.37 8.66
N MET A 107 -2.67 7.91 9.53
CA MET A 107 -2.38 6.85 10.51
C MET A 107 -1.90 5.57 9.80
N ALA A 108 -2.59 5.17 8.73
CA ALA A 108 -2.20 4.00 7.92
C ALA A 108 -0.79 4.17 7.32
N SER A 109 -0.46 5.36 6.81
CA SER A 109 0.87 5.68 6.26
C SER A 109 1.96 5.65 7.33
N CYS A 110 1.71 6.20 8.51
CA CYS A 110 2.63 6.16 9.66
C CYS A 110 2.88 4.72 10.12
N ILE A 111 1.81 3.92 10.25
CA ILE A 111 1.89 2.51 10.64
C ILE A 111 2.66 1.71 9.58
N GLY A 112 2.35 1.91 8.30
CA GLY A 112 3.05 1.24 7.19
C GLY A 112 4.54 1.61 7.14
N THR A 113 4.90 2.87 7.38
CA THR A 113 6.30 3.31 7.47
C THR A 113 7.00 2.63 8.64
N THR A 114 6.38 2.63 9.81
CA THR A 114 6.89 1.96 11.01
C THR A 114 7.10 0.47 10.75
N ALA A 115 6.15 -0.20 10.11
CA ALA A 115 6.24 -1.61 9.74
C ALA A 115 7.45 -1.90 8.84
N LEU A 116 7.64 -1.09 7.77
CA LEU A 116 8.70 -1.30 6.79
C LEU A 116 10.11 -1.08 7.34
N PHE A 117 10.29 -0.14 8.26
CA PHE A 117 11.60 0.25 8.76
C PHE A 117 12.03 -0.50 10.02
N PHE A 118 11.11 -0.80 10.92
CA PHE A 118 11.44 -1.33 12.26
C PHE A 118 11.08 -2.79 12.45
N PHE A 119 10.24 -3.37 11.60
CA PHE A 119 9.76 -4.73 11.77
C PHE A 119 10.10 -5.61 10.57
N SER A 120 10.03 -6.93 10.79
CA SER A 120 10.26 -7.96 9.79
C SER A 120 9.34 -9.17 10.03
N GLY A 121 9.19 -10.01 9.01
CA GLY A 121 8.42 -11.25 9.10
C GLY A 121 6.97 -11.02 9.52
N ILE A 122 6.50 -11.82 10.47
CA ILE A 122 5.11 -11.80 10.94
C ILE A 122 4.74 -10.45 11.58
N ARG A 123 5.66 -9.84 12.35
CA ARG A 123 5.40 -8.55 13.02
C ARG A 123 5.16 -7.42 12.02
N MET A 124 5.95 -7.36 10.93
CA MET A 124 5.74 -6.42 9.85
C MET A 124 4.37 -6.61 9.20
N ARG A 125 3.97 -7.87 8.95
CA ARG A 125 2.68 -8.21 8.35
C ARG A 125 1.49 -7.85 9.24
N LEU A 126 1.61 -8.05 10.55
CA LEU A 126 0.56 -7.68 11.51
C LEU A 126 0.34 -6.16 11.54
N LEU A 127 1.43 -5.36 11.53
CA LEU A 127 1.30 -3.90 11.43
C LEU A 127 0.70 -3.47 10.09
N MET A 128 1.10 -4.09 8.99
CA MET A 128 0.48 -3.84 7.68
C MET A 128 -1.01 -4.17 7.69
N LEU A 129 -1.42 -5.24 8.39
CA LEU A 129 -2.83 -5.61 8.53
C LEU A 129 -3.64 -4.51 9.24
N VAL A 130 -3.07 -3.88 10.28
CA VAL A 130 -3.70 -2.72 10.94
C VAL A 130 -3.84 -1.55 9.96
N GLY A 131 -2.79 -1.25 9.19
CA GLY A 131 -2.82 -0.21 8.15
C GLY A 131 -3.90 -0.46 7.09
N THR A 132 -3.99 -1.70 6.58
CA THR A 132 -5.03 -2.12 5.63
C THR A 132 -6.42 -1.99 6.25
N GLY A 133 -6.60 -2.33 7.53
CA GLY A 133 -7.86 -2.14 8.24
C GLY A 133 -8.31 -0.68 8.27
N LEU A 134 -7.38 0.26 8.50
CA LEU A 134 -7.67 1.70 8.44
C LEU A 134 -8.08 2.14 7.03
N TRP A 135 -7.45 1.59 5.98
CA TRP A 135 -7.83 1.85 4.60
C TRP A 135 -9.20 1.28 4.26
N VAL A 136 -9.56 0.07 4.74
CA VAL A 136 -10.92 -0.50 4.59
C VAL A 136 -11.96 0.44 5.19
N VAL A 137 -11.74 0.89 6.43
CA VAL A 137 -12.65 1.83 7.11
C VAL A 137 -12.76 3.14 6.32
N ASN A 138 -11.63 3.71 5.90
CA ASN A 138 -11.62 4.94 5.09
C ASN A 138 -12.40 4.77 3.78
N ASN A 139 -12.21 3.68 3.06
CA ASN A 139 -12.87 3.41 1.79
C ASN A 139 -14.38 3.20 1.94
N ILE A 140 -14.83 2.48 2.98
CA ILE A 140 -16.25 2.30 3.29
C ILE A 140 -16.89 3.66 3.59
N LEU A 141 -16.29 4.46 4.48
CA LEU A 141 -16.83 5.77 4.89
C LEU A 141 -16.79 6.81 3.76
N SER A 142 -15.87 6.65 2.81
CA SER A 142 -15.78 7.49 1.60
C SER A 142 -16.64 7.00 0.44
N GLY A 143 -17.37 5.88 0.58
CA GLY A 143 -18.19 5.31 -0.48
C GLY A 143 -17.38 4.70 -1.64
N SER A 144 -16.12 4.37 -1.43
CA SER A 144 -15.23 3.79 -2.45
C SER A 144 -15.39 2.27 -2.52
N TYR A 145 -16.33 1.78 -3.32
CA TYR A 145 -16.58 0.34 -3.46
C TYR A 145 -15.36 -0.42 -4.03
N GLY A 146 -14.72 0.11 -5.07
CA GLY A 146 -13.53 -0.50 -5.68
C GLY A 146 -12.34 -0.54 -4.71
N GLY A 147 -12.08 0.57 -4.00
CA GLY A 147 -11.04 0.63 -2.98
C GLY A 147 -11.32 -0.34 -1.83
N THR A 148 -12.56 -0.44 -1.37
CA THR A 148 -12.95 -1.40 -0.33
C THR A 148 -12.71 -2.84 -0.79
N ALA A 149 -13.11 -3.20 -2.00
CA ALA A 149 -12.90 -4.54 -2.55
C ALA A 149 -11.39 -4.87 -2.65
N LEU A 150 -10.57 -3.93 -3.14
CA LEU A 150 -9.11 -4.10 -3.21
C LEU A 150 -8.50 -4.35 -1.82
N GLU A 151 -8.83 -3.51 -0.85
CA GLU A 151 -8.28 -3.65 0.51
C GLU A 151 -8.72 -4.94 1.20
N LEU A 152 -9.94 -5.42 0.95
CA LEU A 152 -10.39 -6.73 1.43
C LEU A 152 -9.59 -7.88 0.80
N VAL A 153 -9.24 -7.80 -0.48
CA VAL A 153 -8.35 -8.78 -1.14
C VAL A 153 -6.95 -8.71 -0.52
N ILE A 154 -6.40 -7.52 -0.28
CA ILE A 154 -5.11 -7.34 0.39
C ILE A 154 -5.14 -7.90 1.81
N LEU A 155 -6.20 -7.62 2.58
CA LEU A 155 -6.38 -8.09 3.95
C LEU A 155 -6.41 -9.62 4.02
N THR A 156 -7.21 -10.27 3.18
CA THR A 156 -7.30 -11.74 3.12
C THR A 156 -5.97 -12.37 2.70
N THR A 157 -5.30 -11.79 1.70
CA THR A 157 -4.00 -12.23 1.21
C THR A 157 -2.91 -12.12 2.28
N ASN A 158 -2.91 -11.03 3.05
CA ASN A 158 -1.97 -10.82 4.14
C ASN A 158 -2.23 -11.79 5.31
N CYS A 159 -3.49 -12.02 5.69
CA CYS A 159 -3.86 -13.03 6.69
C CYS A 159 -3.41 -14.43 6.27
N TRP A 160 -3.61 -14.80 5.00
CA TRP A 160 -3.14 -16.07 4.45
C TRP A 160 -1.62 -16.21 4.53
N THR A 161 -0.88 -15.15 4.20
CA THR A 161 0.59 -15.16 4.28
C THR A 161 1.10 -15.27 5.71
N ILE A 162 0.46 -14.57 6.67
CA ILE A 162 0.78 -14.72 8.10
C ILE A 162 0.56 -16.16 8.57
N TRP A 163 -0.55 -16.78 8.18
CA TRP A 163 -0.82 -18.19 8.50
C TRP A 163 0.24 -19.11 7.93
N ARG A 164 0.64 -18.92 6.66
CA ARG A 164 1.73 -19.70 6.02
C ARG A 164 3.07 -19.54 6.75
N LEU A 165 3.43 -18.31 7.12
CA LEU A 165 4.66 -18.04 7.86
C LEU A 165 4.67 -18.69 9.24
N ARG A 166 3.53 -18.68 9.95
CA ARG A 166 3.40 -19.37 11.25
C ARG A 166 3.55 -20.89 11.10
N ARG A 167 2.91 -21.47 10.10
CA ARG A 167 3.00 -22.91 9.83
C ARG A 167 4.41 -23.35 9.52
N ASP A 168 5.13 -22.59 8.68
CA ASP A 168 6.51 -22.89 8.33
C ASP A 168 7.44 -22.82 9.57
N SER A 169 7.21 -21.85 10.47
CA SER A 169 7.99 -21.71 11.71
C SER A 169 7.84 -22.91 12.65
N VAL A 170 6.67 -23.54 12.67
CA VAL A 170 6.43 -24.74 13.48
C VAL A 170 7.10 -25.97 12.87
N SER A 171 7.07 -26.12 11.55
CA SER A 171 7.65 -27.27 10.85
C SER A 171 9.18 -27.31 10.85
N THR A 172 9.87 -26.21 11.19
CA THR A 172 11.33 -26.16 11.34
C THR A 172 11.81 -26.49 12.75
N LEU A 173 10.89 -26.68 13.70
CA LEU A 173 11.18 -27.02 15.12
C LEU A 173 10.90 -28.50 15.43
N THR A 174 10.29 -29.23 14.48
CA THR A 174 10.05 -30.68 14.52
C THR A 174 10.98 -31.43 13.60
#